data_658508ee9792263befb9dbc017885c68
#
_entry.id   658508ee9792263befb9dbc017885c68
#
_cell.length_a   1.000
_cell.length_b   1.000
_cell.length_c   1.000
_cell.angle_alpha   90.00
_cell.angle_beta   90.00
_cell.angle_gamma   90.00
#
_symmetry.space_group_name_H-M   'P 1'
#
loop_
_entity.id
_entity.type
_entity.pdbx_description
1 polymer ?
#
loop_
_entity_poly.entity_id
_entity_poly.type
_entity_poly.pdbx_seq_one_letter_code
_entity_poly.pdbx_strand_id
1 'polypeptide(L)'
;YKAQVQTAEVGVNRGYLSNAEKVRVLGVEFEGSYSFKEYFSIYGNVSYTDGKYLKFTNAPVPLEETGGEKAFKDISGARLPGISKWSGAVGGEVAFPAKFFGQSNGKYFVAVDGTFRTEFSSSSSPSKYLNIGGYGLMNLRAGYKSPKGFSFYVWSRNLLNKNYFEQLLPAAGNAGHYAAVLGDQRTFGLTLRYNY
;
A
#
# COMPACT_ATOMS: atom_id res chain seq x y z
N TYR A 1 -9.11 11.92 -19.19
CA TYR A 1 -9.93 10.72 -19.34
C TYR A 1 -11.30 10.90 -18.69
N LYS A 2 -12.34 10.23 -19.22
CA LYS A 2 -13.60 9.99 -18.49
C LYS A 2 -13.39 8.74 -17.64
N ALA A 3 -13.76 8.81 -16.36
CA ALA A 3 -13.65 7.67 -15.47
C ALA A 3 -15.04 7.24 -15.00
N GLN A 4 -15.27 5.94 -14.98
CA GLN A 4 -16.41 5.36 -14.31
C GLN A 4 -16.07 5.22 -12.82
N VAL A 5 -16.98 5.69 -11.97
CA VAL A 5 -16.86 5.60 -10.52
C VAL A 5 -18.02 4.76 -10.00
N GLN A 6 -17.69 3.69 -9.30
CA GLN A 6 -18.69 2.92 -8.61
C GLN A 6 -18.99 3.58 -7.26
N THR A 7 -20.25 3.87 -7.02
CA THR A 7 -20.73 4.46 -5.77
C THR A 7 -21.78 3.56 -5.15
N ALA A 8 -21.88 3.57 -3.83
CA ALA A 8 -22.94 2.89 -3.08
C ALA A 8 -23.92 3.93 -2.54
N GLU A 9 -25.19 3.70 -2.75
CA GLU A 9 -26.25 4.52 -2.17
C GLU A 9 -26.51 4.08 -0.73
N VAL A 10 -26.46 5.03 0.19
CA VAL A 10 -26.67 4.76 1.62
C VAL A 10 -28.15 4.56 1.90
N GLY A 11 -28.48 3.51 2.65
CA GLY A 11 -29.84 3.19 3.08
C GLY A 11 -30.57 2.13 2.25
N VAL A 12 -30.14 1.84 1.02
CA VAL A 12 -30.76 0.83 0.15
C VAL A 12 -29.81 -0.26 -0.35
N ASN A 13 -28.58 -0.26 0.10
CA ASN A 13 -27.53 -1.22 -0.29
C ASN A 13 -27.43 -1.44 -1.82
N ARG A 14 -27.64 -0.38 -2.59
CA ARG A 14 -27.55 -0.40 -4.05
C ARG A 14 -26.29 0.36 -4.47
N GLY A 15 -25.42 -0.36 -5.20
CA GLY A 15 -24.33 0.28 -5.91
C GLY A 15 -24.80 0.73 -7.30
N TYR A 16 -24.34 1.88 -7.76
CA TYR A 16 -24.54 2.31 -9.14
C TYR A 16 -23.21 2.84 -9.72
N LEU A 17 -23.10 2.78 -11.03
CA LEU A 17 -21.97 3.33 -11.76
C LEU A 17 -22.30 4.77 -12.15
N SER A 18 -21.47 5.69 -11.72
CA SER A 18 -21.49 7.09 -12.13
C SER A 18 -20.24 7.42 -12.94
N ASN A 19 -20.36 8.38 -13.86
CA ASN A 19 -19.24 8.86 -14.63
C ASN A 19 -18.74 10.19 -14.04
N ALA A 20 -17.50 10.21 -13.56
CA ALA A 20 -16.79 11.47 -13.40
C ALA A 20 -16.53 12.08 -14.78
N GLU A 21 -16.94 13.32 -15.00
CA GLU A 21 -16.87 13.96 -16.31
C GLU A 21 -15.43 14.14 -16.79
N LYS A 22 -14.50 14.43 -15.85
CA LYS A 22 -13.09 14.60 -16.20
C LYS A 22 -12.18 14.31 -15.02
N VAL A 23 -11.17 13.45 -15.24
CA VAL A 23 -10.11 13.18 -14.27
C VAL A 23 -8.75 13.47 -14.89
N ARG A 24 -7.78 13.73 -14.02
CA ARG A 24 -6.37 13.87 -14.40
C ARG A 24 -5.52 13.07 -13.43
N VAL A 25 -4.55 12.34 -13.97
CA VAL A 25 -3.46 11.73 -13.21
C VAL A 25 -2.16 12.18 -13.88
N LEU A 26 -1.29 12.79 -13.09
CA LEU A 26 0.06 13.18 -13.48
C LEU A 26 1.02 12.62 -12.44
N GLY A 27 2.20 12.21 -12.88
CA GLY A 27 3.19 11.69 -11.96
C GLY A 27 4.58 11.65 -12.54
N VAL A 28 5.53 11.46 -11.63
CA VAL A 28 6.94 11.18 -11.93
C VAL A 28 7.35 10.00 -11.07
N GLU A 29 8.06 9.07 -11.68
CA GLU A 29 8.57 7.87 -11.02
C GLU A 29 10.08 7.79 -11.23
N PHE A 30 10.78 7.45 -10.16
CA PHE A 30 12.20 7.21 -10.16
C PHE A 30 12.47 5.84 -9.55
N GLU A 31 13.30 5.04 -10.24
CA GLU A 31 13.72 3.72 -9.80
C GLU A 31 15.23 3.57 -9.97
N GLY A 32 15.88 2.90 -9.03
CA GLY A 32 17.30 2.63 -9.08
C GLY A 32 17.69 1.42 -8.26
N SER A 33 18.80 0.80 -8.69
CA SER A 33 19.42 -0.29 -7.95
C SER A 33 20.94 -0.22 -8.12
N TYR A 34 21.64 -0.69 -7.09
CA TYR A 34 23.08 -0.82 -7.09
C TYR A 34 23.49 -2.11 -6.39
N SER A 35 24.45 -2.82 -6.97
CA SER A 35 25.01 -4.03 -6.38
C SER A 35 26.54 -3.95 -6.42
N PHE A 36 27.17 -4.24 -5.29
CA PHE A 36 28.61 -4.35 -5.18
C PHE A 36 28.99 -5.80 -4.92
N LYS A 37 29.49 -6.44 -5.99
CA LYS A 37 29.76 -7.88 -5.99
C LYS A 37 28.54 -8.66 -5.47
N GLU A 38 28.80 -9.66 -4.67
CA GLU A 38 27.79 -10.54 -4.05
C GLU A 38 27.57 -10.23 -2.57
N TYR A 39 28.13 -9.12 -2.08
CA TYR A 39 28.14 -8.77 -0.66
C TYR A 39 27.15 -7.68 -0.28
N PHE A 40 26.79 -6.84 -1.22
CA PHE A 40 25.88 -5.72 -0.95
C PHE A 40 24.99 -5.45 -2.16
N SER A 41 23.72 -5.26 -1.89
CA SER A 41 22.78 -4.73 -2.87
C SER A 41 21.82 -3.76 -2.19
N ILE A 42 21.44 -2.73 -2.93
CA ILE A 42 20.40 -1.78 -2.55
C ILE A 42 19.53 -1.50 -3.77
N TYR A 43 18.25 -1.32 -3.56
CA TYR A 43 17.30 -0.91 -4.58
C TYR A 43 16.24 0.00 -3.98
N GLY A 44 15.61 0.80 -4.81
CA GLY A 44 14.50 1.63 -4.35
C GLY A 44 13.78 2.29 -5.50
N ASN A 45 12.55 2.65 -5.21
CA ASN A 45 11.75 3.49 -6.08
C ASN A 45 11.00 4.54 -5.27
N VAL A 46 10.69 5.65 -5.91
CA VAL A 46 9.82 6.69 -5.38
C VAL A 46 8.95 7.23 -6.49
N SER A 47 7.68 7.36 -6.22
CA SER A 47 6.70 7.91 -7.14
C SER A 47 6.00 9.11 -6.53
N TYR A 48 5.88 10.17 -7.32
CA TYR A 48 4.96 11.27 -7.06
C TYR A 48 3.78 11.17 -8.00
N THR A 49 2.54 11.19 -7.46
CA THR A 49 1.32 11.09 -8.26
C THR A 49 0.28 12.11 -7.81
N ASP A 50 -0.16 12.98 -8.71
CA ASP A 50 -1.25 13.92 -8.50
C ASP A 50 -2.49 13.46 -9.31
N GLY A 51 -3.42 12.80 -8.62
CA GLY A 51 -4.68 12.32 -9.18
C GLY A 51 -5.86 13.13 -8.66
N LYS A 52 -6.63 13.75 -9.57
CA LYS A 52 -7.76 14.62 -9.21
C LYS A 52 -8.95 14.46 -10.13
N TYR A 53 -10.13 14.66 -9.58
CA TYR A 53 -11.32 14.99 -10.34
C TYR A 53 -11.20 16.43 -10.84
N LEU A 54 -11.00 16.63 -12.14
CA LEU A 54 -11.03 17.98 -12.72
C LEU A 54 -12.46 18.50 -12.83
N LYS A 55 -13.41 17.58 -13.04
CA LYS A 55 -14.84 17.88 -13.03
C LYS A 55 -15.60 16.64 -12.58
N PHE A 56 -16.36 16.77 -11.50
CA PHE A 56 -17.31 15.77 -11.01
C PHE A 56 -18.39 16.47 -10.20
N THR A 57 -19.42 16.94 -10.91
CA THR A 57 -20.46 17.83 -10.36
C THR A 57 -21.60 17.07 -9.68
N ASN A 58 -21.75 15.77 -9.99
CA ASN A 58 -22.83 14.93 -9.49
C ASN A 58 -22.32 13.72 -8.68
N ALA A 59 -21.35 13.94 -7.81
CA ALA A 59 -20.93 12.92 -6.86
C ALA A 59 -21.99 12.76 -5.76
N PRO A 60 -22.32 11.55 -5.32
CA PRO A 60 -23.22 11.37 -4.19
C PRO A 60 -22.62 12.01 -2.93
N VAL A 61 -23.45 12.54 -2.07
CA VAL A 61 -23.02 13.07 -0.79
C VAL A 61 -22.46 11.93 0.09
N PRO A 62 -21.48 12.20 0.95
CA PRO A 62 -20.96 11.21 1.88
C PRO A 62 -22.00 10.85 2.95
N LEU A 63 -21.77 9.74 3.64
CA LEU A 63 -22.68 9.19 4.64
C LEU A 63 -23.11 10.24 5.70
N GLU A 64 -22.18 11.04 6.16
CA GLU A 64 -22.41 12.10 7.17
C GLU A 64 -23.26 13.27 6.67
N GLU A 65 -23.47 13.38 5.37
CA GLU A 65 -24.31 14.41 4.75
C GLU A 65 -25.65 13.85 4.22
N THR A 66 -25.92 12.56 4.43
CA THR A 66 -27.18 11.95 4.00
C THR A 66 -28.36 12.45 4.83
N GLY A 67 -29.52 12.60 4.19
CA GLY A 67 -30.72 13.20 4.80
C GLY A 67 -30.78 14.73 4.74
N GLY A 68 -29.76 15.37 4.16
CA GLY A 68 -29.78 16.79 3.83
C GLY A 68 -30.59 17.11 2.57
N GLU A 69 -30.65 18.40 2.21
CA GLU A 69 -31.44 18.91 1.08
C GLU A 69 -30.94 18.39 -0.30
N LYS A 70 -29.67 17.99 -0.40
CA LYS A 70 -29.03 17.61 -1.66
C LYS A 70 -28.57 16.15 -1.62
N ALA A 71 -28.90 15.38 -2.63
CA ALA A 71 -28.41 14.02 -2.82
C ALA A 71 -27.02 13.97 -3.50
N PHE A 72 -26.62 15.05 -4.15
CA PHE A 72 -25.36 15.15 -4.91
C PHE A 72 -24.61 16.43 -4.57
N LYS A 73 -23.28 16.39 -4.72
CA LYS A 73 -22.40 17.53 -4.52
C LYS A 73 -21.32 17.57 -5.59
N ASP A 74 -20.80 18.77 -5.84
CA ASP A 74 -19.63 18.97 -6.69
C ASP A 74 -18.36 18.69 -5.87
N ILE A 75 -17.60 17.70 -6.32
CA ILE A 75 -16.28 17.34 -5.75
C ILE A 75 -15.14 17.61 -6.73
N SER A 76 -15.34 18.51 -7.69
CA SER A 76 -14.27 18.96 -8.58
C SER A 76 -13.09 19.49 -7.76
N GLY A 77 -11.88 19.08 -8.12
CA GLY A 77 -10.66 19.37 -7.36
C GLY A 77 -10.29 18.35 -6.28
N ALA A 78 -11.21 17.48 -5.87
CA ALA A 78 -10.92 16.42 -4.90
C ALA A 78 -9.94 15.38 -5.46
N ARG A 79 -9.20 14.73 -4.57
CA ARG A 79 -8.26 13.65 -4.93
C ARG A 79 -9.01 12.40 -5.39
N LEU A 80 -8.41 11.68 -6.33
CA LEU A 80 -8.86 10.34 -6.70
C LEU A 80 -8.59 9.35 -5.56
N PRO A 81 -9.48 8.38 -5.33
CA PRO A 81 -9.27 7.35 -4.32
C PRO A 81 -8.07 6.46 -4.63
N GLY A 82 -7.46 5.93 -3.58
CA GLY A 82 -6.32 5.02 -3.68
C GLY A 82 -4.98 5.69 -3.98
N ILE A 83 -4.97 6.97 -4.37
CA ILE A 83 -3.77 7.69 -4.80
C ILE A 83 -3.15 8.46 -3.63
N SER A 84 -1.96 8.03 -3.22
CA SER A 84 -1.07 8.80 -2.36
C SER A 84 -0.22 9.74 -3.20
N LYS A 85 0.05 10.95 -2.72
CA LYS A 85 0.94 11.88 -3.44
C LYS A 85 2.35 11.33 -3.58
N TRP A 86 2.85 10.71 -2.51
CA TRP A 86 4.14 10.07 -2.50
C TRP A 86 4.00 8.63 -2.05
N SER A 87 4.66 7.74 -2.75
CA SER A 87 4.81 6.34 -2.38
C SER A 87 6.17 5.83 -2.85
N GLY A 88 6.64 4.78 -2.22
CA GLY A 88 7.91 4.20 -2.62
C GLY A 88 8.26 2.95 -1.83
N ALA A 89 9.32 2.32 -2.27
CA ALA A 89 9.93 1.17 -1.61
C ALA A 89 11.44 1.34 -1.62
N VAL A 90 12.10 0.83 -0.59
CA VAL A 90 13.55 0.73 -0.49
C VAL A 90 13.91 -0.59 0.15
N GLY A 91 14.93 -1.24 -0.37
CA GLY A 91 15.43 -2.47 0.23
C GLY A 91 16.91 -2.66 -0.03
N GLY A 92 17.52 -3.53 0.78
CA GLY A 92 18.91 -3.88 0.61
C GLY A 92 19.26 -5.16 1.33
N GLU A 93 20.32 -5.79 0.87
CA GLU A 93 20.88 -7.01 1.46
C GLU A 93 22.39 -6.82 1.64
N VAL A 94 22.88 -7.22 2.81
CA VAL A 94 24.30 -7.37 3.08
C VAL A 94 24.58 -8.86 3.31
N ALA A 95 25.60 -9.39 2.65
CA ALA A 95 26.01 -10.78 2.79
C ALA A 95 27.47 -10.88 3.20
N PHE A 96 27.78 -11.86 4.04
CA PHE A 96 29.11 -12.12 4.57
C PHE A 96 29.52 -13.56 4.28
N PRO A 97 30.78 -13.81 3.88
CA PRO A 97 31.27 -15.18 3.76
C PRO A 97 31.07 -15.97 5.04
N ALA A 98 30.62 -17.19 4.91
CA ALA A 98 30.33 -18.04 6.05
C ALA A 98 30.86 -19.45 5.85
N LYS A 99 31.37 -20.02 6.92
CA LYS A 99 31.64 -21.47 7.01
C LYS A 99 30.58 -22.09 7.92
N PHE A 100 29.81 -23.02 7.37
CA PHE A 100 28.75 -23.67 8.14
C PHE A 100 28.65 -25.15 7.71
N PHE A 101 28.62 -26.07 8.67
CA PHE A 101 28.58 -27.52 8.45
C PHE A 101 29.63 -28.02 7.43
N GLY A 102 30.91 -27.59 7.58
CA GLY A 102 31.99 -28.01 6.68
C GLY A 102 31.96 -27.40 5.28
N GLN A 103 31.06 -26.46 5.01
CA GLN A 103 30.96 -25.75 3.74
C GLN A 103 31.67 -24.40 3.83
N SER A 104 32.67 -24.18 2.98
CA SER A 104 33.51 -22.99 3.04
C SER A 104 33.02 -21.79 2.22
N ASN A 105 32.05 -21.99 1.32
CA ASN A 105 31.58 -20.95 0.37
C ASN A 105 30.13 -20.52 0.61
N GLY A 106 29.62 -20.71 1.81
CA GLY A 106 28.31 -20.22 2.20
C GLY A 106 28.34 -18.74 2.54
N LYS A 107 27.15 -18.16 2.74
CA LYS A 107 26.98 -16.74 3.11
C LYS A 107 25.91 -16.61 4.19
N TYR A 108 26.22 -15.84 5.22
CA TYR A 108 25.20 -15.22 6.05
C TYR A 108 24.70 -13.97 5.37
N PHE A 109 23.42 -13.67 5.49
CA PHE A 109 22.85 -12.44 4.95
C PHE A 109 21.87 -11.80 5.93
N VAL A 110 21.78 -10.48 5.82
CA VAL A 110 20.72 -9.68 6.44
C VAL A 110 20.13 -8.81 5.33
N ALA A 111 18.81 -8.86 5.18
CA ALA A 111 18.07 -8.05 4.22
C ALA A 111 16.96 -7.29 4.93
N VAL A 112 16.84 -6.02 4.59
CA VAL A 112 15.79 -5.13 5.07
C VAL A 112 15.08 -4.57 3.85
N ASP A 113 13.75 -4.53 3.88
CA ASP A 113 12.95 -3.85 2.89
C ASP A 113 11.83 -3.05 3.57
N GLY A 114 11.51 -1.93 3.00
CA GLY A 114 10.49 -1.03 3.50
C GLY A 114 9.67 -0.43 2.37
N THR A 115 8.41 -0.14 2.68
CA THR A 115 7.50 0.60 1.81
C THR A 115 6.91 1.77 2.57
N PHE A 116 6.57 2.82 1.86
CA PHE A 116 5.85 3.94 2.45
C PHE A 116 4.84 4.52 1.46
N ARG A 117 3.83 5.16 2.01
CA ARG A 117 2.88 5.98 1.28
C ARG A 117 2.36 7.12 2.14
N THR A 118 2.07 8.25 1.53
CA THR A 118 1.41 9.38 2.20
C THR A 118 -0.10 9.17 2.26
N GLU A 119 -0.78 10.04 2.97
CA GLU A 119 -2.25 10.04 3.10
C GLU A 119 -2.97 9.87 1.76
N PHE A 120 -4.04 9.11 1.77
CA PHE A 120 -4.92 8.87 0.63
C PHE A 120 -6.36 8.66 1.06
N SER A 121 -7.31 8.92 0.16
CA SER A 121 -8.70 8.50 0.37
C SER A 121 -8.87 7.05 -0.05
N SER A 122 -9.53 6.24 0.75
CA SER A 122 -9.78 4.82 0.44
C SER A 122 -11.06 4.59 -0.36
N SER A 123 -11.84 5.64 -0.64
CA SER A 123 -13.13 5.55 -1.32
C SER A 123 -13.33 6.72 -2.27
N SER A 124 -14.18 6.52 -3.28
CA SER A 124 -14.67 7.58 -4.15
C SER A 124 -15.67 8.52 -3.46
N SER A 125 -16.20 8.14 -2.30
CA SER A 125 -17.03 9.03 -1.48
C SER A 125 -16.19 10.19 -0.94
N PRO A 126 -16.67 11.43 -1.00
CA PRO A 126 -15.93 12.61 -0.54
C PRO A 126 -15.92 12.77 1.00
N SER A 127 -16.12 11.70 1.74
CA SER A 127 -16.07 11.71 3.19
C SER A 127 -14.67 11.93 3.74
N LYS A 128 -14.54 12.83 4.71
CA LYS A 128 -13.30 13.02 5.46
C LYS A 128 -12.92 11.81 6.33
N TYR A 129 -13.91 11.01 6.70
CA TYR A 129 -13.72 9.80 7.53
C TYR A 129 -13.17 8.61 6.75
N LEU A 130 -13.06 8.72 5.42
CA LEU A 130 -12.50 7.69 4.54
C LEU A 130 -11.05 7.98 4.11
N ASN A 131 -10.41 8.97 4.72
CA ASN A 131 -9.01 9.27 4.51
C ASN A 131 -8.14 8.43 5.46
N ILE A 132 -7.19 7.73 4.89
CA ILE A 132 -6.19 6.94 5.61
C ILE A 132 -4.91 7.76 5.71
N GLY A 133 -4.41 7.95 6.92
CA GLY A 133 -3.13 8.61 7.16
C GLY A 133 -1.96 7.84 6.53
N GLY A 134 -0.91 8.55 6.17
CA GLY A 134 0.29 7.92 5.62
C GLY A 134 0.95 6.96 6.60
N TYR A 135 1.56 5.89 6.06
CA TYR A 135 2.29 4.92 6.83
C TYR A 135 3.49 4.34 6.08
N GLY A 136 4.41 3.76 6.84
CA GLY A 136 5.51 2.96 6.32
C GLY A 136 5.58 1.62 7.03
N LEU A 137 5.97 0.59 6.31
CA LEU A 137 6.15 -0.77 6.78
C LEU A 137 7.59 -1.19 6.53
N MET A 138 8.15 -1.97 7.44
CA MET A 138 9.51 -2.47 7.35
C MET A 138 9.53 -3.97 7.61
N ASN A 139 10.28 -4.71 6.80
CA ASN A 139 10.47 -6.15 6.92
C ASN A 139 11.96 -6.44 7.08
N LEU A 140 12.25 -7.54 7.74
CA LEU A 140 13.61 -8.02 7.98
C LEU A 140 13.72 -9.51 7.64
N ARG A 141 14.83 -9.89 7.03
CA ARG A 141 15.20 -11.28 6.81
C ARG A 141 16.67 -11.47 7.18
N ALA A 142 16.98 -12.53 7.88
CA ALA A 142 18.37 -12.89 8.19
C ALA A 142 18.55 -14.40 8.15
N GLY A 143 19.64 -14.88 7.61
CA GLY A 143 19.85 -16.31 7.48
C GLY A 143 21.14 -16.68 6.77
N TYR A 144 21.13 -17.90 6.24
CA TYR A 144 22.25 -18.53 5.58
C TYR A 144 21.86 -19.06 4.20
N LYS A 145 22.73 -18.88 3.24
CA LYS A 145 22.65 -19.43 1.88
C LYS A 145 23.86 -20.33 1.62
N SER A 146 23.61 -21.62 1.38
CA SER A 146 24.64 -22.59 1.01
C SER A 146 24.90 -22.56 -0.50
N PRO A 147 26.15 -22.78 -0.95
CA PRO A 147 26.44 -22.96 -2.36
C PRO A 147 25.83 -24.22 -2.98
N LYS A 148 25.40 -25.19 -2.15
CA LYS A 148 24.73 -26.42 -2.56
C LYS A 148 23.20 -26.33 -2.63
N GLY A 149 22.67 -25.14 -2.75
CA GLY A 149 21.22 -24.90 -2.92
C GLY A 149 20.38 -24.89 -1.65
N PHE A 150 20.98 -25.24 -0.50
CA PHE A 150 20.28 -25.15 0.80
C PHE A 150 20.32 -23.73 1.33
N SER A 151 19.19 -23.23 1.85
CA SER A 151 19.13 -21.98 2.58
C SER A 151 18.09 -22.05 3.70
N PHE A 152 18.37 -21.34 4.77
CA PHE A 152 17.41 -21.11 5.84
C PHE A 152 17.48 -19.66 6.29
N TYR A 153 16.33 -19.09 6.67
CA TYR A 153 16.29 -17.74 7.22
C TYR A 153 15.06 -17.52 8.09
N VAL A 154 15.26 -16.69 9.08
CA VAL A 154 14.16 -16.12 9.86
C VAL A 154 13.74 -14.81 9.23
N TRP A 155 12.47 -14.46 9.36
CA TRP A 155 11.93 -13.23 8.84
C TRP A 155 10.90 -12.60 9.75
N SER A 156 10.77 -11.29 9.64
CA SER A 156 9.69 -10.54 10.25
C SER A 156 9.05 -9.64 9.19
N ARG A 157 7.73 -9.65 9.12
CA ARG A 157 6.93 -8.65 8.39
C ARG A 157 6.40 -7.63 9.37
N ASN A 158 6.25 -6.40 8.92
CA ASN A 158 5.84 -5.26 9.76
C ASN A 158 6.67 -5.22 11.06
N LEU A 159 8.00 -5.21 10.93
CA LEU A 159 8.97 -5.32 12.03
C LEU A 159 8.69 -4.32 13.15
N LEU A 160 8.27 -3.10 12.81
CA LEU A 160 7.98 -2.03 13.76
C LEU A 160 6.58 -2.15 14.40
N ASN A 161 5.82 -3.19 14.05
CA ASN A 161 4.45 -3.42 14.52
C ASN A 161 3.53 -2.20 14.32
N LYS A 162 3.63 -1.57 13.14
CA LYS A 162 2.82 -0.42 12.79
C LYS A 162 1.36 -0.82 12.64
N ASN A 163 0.46 -0.19 13.39
CA ASN A 163 -0.98 -0.30 13.15
C ASN A 163 -1.37 0.64 12.02
N TYR A 164 -2.08 0.14 11.04
CA TYR A 164 -2.54 0.91 9.89
C TYR A 164 -3.87 0.35 9.36
N PHE A 165 -4.57 1.18 8.59
CA PHE A 165 -5.74 0.75 7.84
C PHE A 165 -5.37 0.48 6.38
N GLU A 166 -5.85 -0.62 5.83
CA GLU A 166 -5.77 -0.89 4.41
C GLU A 166 -6.92 -0.23 3.65
N GLN A 167 -8.11 -0.23 4.26
CA GLN A 167 -9.32 0.33 3.68
C GLN A 167 -10.26 0.86 4.75
N LEU A 168 -10.92 1.95 4.43
CA LEU A 168 -12.07 2.48 5.14
C LEU A 168 -13.23 2.58 4.14
N LEU A 169 -14.42 2.16 4.55
CA LEU A 169 -15.61 2.13 3.68
C LEU A 169 -16.89 2.36 4.49
N PRO A 170 -17.97 2.84 3.86
CA PRO A 170 -19.28 2.81 4.50
C PRO A 170 -19.68 1.36 4.80
N ALA A 171 -20.15 1.08 6.00
CA ALA A 171 -20.54 -0.27 6.39
C ALA A 171 -21.82 -0.69 5.66
N ALA A 172 -21.80 -1.84 5.01
CA ALA A 172 -22.97 -2.36 4.31
C ALA A 172 -24.10 -2.68 5.30
N GLY A 173 -25.31 -2.26 4.97
CA GLY A 173 -26.51 -2.53 5.77
C GLY A 173 -26.61 -1.78 7.11
N ASN A 174 -25.63 -0.97 7.46
CA ASN A 174 -25.62 -0.20 8.70
C ASN A 174 -25.56 1.30 8.40
N ALA A 175 -26.70 1.95 8.27
CA ALA A 175 -26.76 3.40 8.09
C ALA A 175 -26.03 4.12 9.24
N GLY A 176 -25.15 5.05 8.90
CA GLY A 176 -24.43 5.87 9.87
C GLY A 176 -23.10 5.29 10.39
N HIS A 177 -22.65 4.15 9.89
CA HIS A 177 -21.39 3.54 10.33
C HIS A 177 -20.35 3.44 9.22
N TYR A 178 -19.09 3.56 9.61
CA TYR A 178 -17.93 3.25 8.76
C TYR A 178 -17.26 1.96 9.24
N ALA A 179 -16.80 1.16 8.31
CA ALA A 179 -16.02 -0.05 8.56
C ALA A 179 -14.56 0.17 8.19
N ALA A 180 -13.69 -0.58 8.82
CA ALA A 180 -12.26 -0.53 8.58
C ALA A 180 -11.70 -1.93 8.34
N VAL A 181 -10.82 -2.06 7.36
CA VAL A 181 -9.95 -3.22 7.19
C VAL A 181 -8.59 -2.85 7.78
N LEU A 182 -8.19 -3.59 8.80
CA LEU A 182 -6.90 -3.42 9.46
C LEU A 182 -5.83 -4.12 8.65
N GLY A 183 -4.67 -3.50 8.55
CA GLY A 183 -3.49 -4.13 8.00
C GLY A 183 -2.88 -5.16 8.95
N ASP A 184 -2.06 -6.04 8.38
CA ASP A 184 -1.41 -7.12 9.11
C ASP A 184 -0.50 -6.59 10.23
N GLN A 185 -0.64 -7.17 11.39
CA GLN A 185 0.28 -6.93 12.51
C GLN A 185 1.63 -7.59 12.24
N ARG A 186 2.60 -7.33 13.10
CA ARG A 186 3.92 -7.95 13.01
C ARG A 186 3.81 -9.48 13.08
N THR A 187 4.42 -10.13 12.09
CA THR A 187 4.53 -11.59 12.02
C THR A 187 5.97 -12.01 11.90
N PHE A 188 6.27 -13.22 12.36
CA PHE A 188 7.58 -13.85 12.27
C PHE A 188 7.45 -15.23 11.65
N GLY A 189 8.50 -15.67 11.01
CA GLY A 189 8.55 -17.02 10.49
C GLY A 189 9.97 -17.51 10.22
N LEU A 190 10.05 -18.78 9.91
CA LEU A 190 11.25 -19.49 9.47
C LEU A 190 10.97 -20.07 8.09
N THR A 191 11.93 -19.95 7.18
CA THR A 191 11.89 -20.58 5.86
C THR A 191 13.10 -21.48 5.68
N LEU A 192 12.85 -22.70 5.24
CA LEU A 192 13.85 -23.64 4.76
C LEU A 192 13.63 -23.83 3.27
N ARG A 193 14.66 -23.71 2.46
CA ARG A 193 14.61 -23.89 1.01
C ARG A 193 15.74 -24.78 0.54
N TYR A 194 15.42 -25.68 -0.37
CA TYR A 194 16.41 -26.49 -1.09
C TYR A 194 16.14 -26.39 -2.60
N ASN A 195 17.16 -26.00 -3.34
CA ASN A 195 17.15 -25.98 -4.80
C ASN A 195 18.07 -27.11 -5.28
N TYR A 196 17.55 -28.08 -6.00
CA TYR A 196 18.27 -29.22 -6.59
C TYR A 196 18.52 -28.99 -8.09
#